data_81c08c70d390dcebbde64af1ce4e677e
#
_entry.id   81c08c70d390dcebbde64af1ce4e677e
#
_cell.length_a   1.000
_cell.length_b   1.000
_cell.length_c   1.000
_cell.angle_alpha   90.00
_cell.angle_beta   90.00
_cell.angle_gamma   90.00
#
_symmetry.space_group_name_H-M   'P 1'
#
loop_
_entity.id
_entity.type
_entity.pdbx_description
1 polymer ?
#
loop_
_entity_poly.entity_id
_entity_poly.type
_entity_poly.pdbx_seq_one_letter_code
_entity_poly.pdbx_strand_id
1 'polypeptide(L)'
;MKKYIGYLLVFALSLTAISCNDDKIEDQSIFDTETPARNEFDKWLMKNYVTPYNIEIKYKWEDIETDMSYDLAPAGLNQSKIMAQIIKYVWLEAYDEIAGINFMRTYVPKQILFVGSAAYDADTQTSTLGTAEGGLKVILYNINTIENNIDDPEVLNAYYFHTMHHEFSHILHPTKPYSTDFEKITPSEYVGAQWNEQADSTANRKGFVTPYAMDQPDEDFAEIISTYITNDQTYWESLLQQSGEKGAKLINQKFEIVKSYLQNSWNIDIDELRSVVLRRTSEIKDLDLVSLS
;
A
#
# COMPACT_ATOMS: atom_id res chain seq x y z
N MET A 1 43.37 38.07 -49.06
CA MET A 1 42.56 37.70 -47.92
C MET A 1 41.17 37.15 -48.30
N LYS A 2 40.38 37.75 -49.19
CA LYS A 2 39.05 37.27 -49.56
C LYS A 2 38.98 35.83 -50.17
N LYS A 3 40.04 35.37 -50.89
CA LYS A 3 40.09 34.03 -51.49
C LYS A 3 40.25 32.91 -50.42
N TYR A 4 40.97 33.14 -49.33
CA TYR A 4 41.19 32.16 -48.31
C TYR A 4 40.00 31.97 -47.36
N ILE A 5 39.15 33.02 -47.22
CA ILE A 5 37.90 32.95 -46.43
C ILE A 5 36.90 32.02 -47.14
N GLY A 6 36.84 32.00 -48.46
CA GLY A 6 36.00 31.11 -49.25
C GLY A 6 36.37 29.64 -49.06
N TYR A 7 37.69 29.31 -49.06
CA TYR A 7 38.16 27.94 -48.82
C TYR A 7 37.92 27.44 -47.39
N LEU A 8 38.04 28.35 -46.42
CA LEU A 8 37.75 28.03 -45.00
C LEU A 8 36.27 27.74 -44.78
N LEU A 9 35.39 28.46 -45.46
CA LEU A 9 33.95 28.27 -45.39
C LEU A 9 33.50 26.95 -46.04
N VAL A 10 34.11 26.60 -47.19
CA VAL A 10 33.81 25.31 -47.88
C VAL A 10 34.35 24.15 -47.06
N PHE A 11 35.52 24.28 -46.41
CA PHE A 11 36.07 23.25 -45.55
C PHE A 11 35.27 23.06 -44.26
N ALA A 12 34.72 24.14 -43.67
CA ALA A 12 33.84 24.07 -42.50
C ALA A 12 32.48 23.43 -42.86
N LEU A 13 31.94 23.65 -44.05
CA LEU A 13 30.68 23.01 -44.52
C LEU A 13 30.87 21.51 -44.79
N SER A 14 32.07 21.07 -45.21
CA SER A 14 32.36 19.64 -45.48
C SER A 14 32.50 18.81 -44.21
N LEU A 15 32.84 19.44 -43.04
CA LEU A 15 32.92 18.77 -41.75
C LEU A 15 31.59 18.50 -41.08
N THR A 16 30.52 19.20 -41.49
CA THR A 16 29.17 18.97 -40.92
C THR A 16 28.41 17.83 -41.61
N ALA A 17 28.92 17.29 -42.71
CA ALA A 17 28.26 16.21 -43.47
C ALA A 17 28.66 14.81 -43.01
N ILE A 18 29.55 14.66 -41.99
CA ILE A 18 30.04 13.33 -41.55
C ILE A 18 29.41 12.91 -40.21
N SER A 19 28.42 13.68 -39.71
CA SER A 19 27.80 13.41 -38.39
C SER A 19 26.44 12.74 -38.48
N CYS A 20 26.17 11.96 -39.51
CA CYS A 20 25.08 10.96 -39.49
C CYS A 20 25.67 9.63 -39.91
N ASN A 21 26.39 8.99 -39.03
CA ASN A 21 26.48 7.56 -39.09
C ASN A 21 25.14 7.07 -38.57
N ASP A 22 24.24 6.68 -39.47
CA ASP A 22 23.12 5.84 -39.07
C ASP A 22 23.71 4.55 -38.51
N ASP A 23 23.87 4.52 -37.20
CA ASP A 23 24.06 3.25 -36.51
C ASP A 23 22.87 2.41 -36.94
N LYS A 24 23.15 1.42 -37.79
CA LYS A 24 22.14 0.45 -38.17
C LYS A 24 21.65 -0.14 -36.85
N ILE A 25 20.42 0.27 -36.49
CA ILE A 25 19.71 -0.42 -35.42
C ILE A 25 19.65 -1.86 -35.89
N GLU A 26 20.32 -2.75 -35.17
CA GLU A 26 20.24 -4.17 -35.46
C GLU A 26 18.76 -4.56 -35.44
N ASP A 27 18.29 -5.27 -36.45
CA ASP A 27 16.88 -5.71 -36.54
C ASP A 27 16.49 -6.64 -35.39
N GLN A 28 17.49 -7.09 -34.61
CA GLN A 28 17.32 -7.94 -33.44
C GLN A 28 17.41 -7.11 -32.18
N SER A 29 16.31 -6.99 -31.44
CA SER A 29 16.30 -6.36 -30.12
C SER A 29 17.27 -7.06 -29.17
N ILE A 30 18.10 -6.30 -28.46
CA ILE A 30 18.93 -6.83 -27.37
C ILE A 30 18.10 -7.24 -26.15
N PHE A 31 16.84 -6.80 -26.10
CA PHE A 31 15.87 -7.21 -25.09
C PHE A 31 15.16 -8.47 -25.56
N ASP A 32 15.01 -9.42 -24.66
CA ASP A 32 14.16 -10.58 -24.90
C ASP A 32 12.71 -10.10 -25.13
N THR A 33 12.23 -10.32 -26.35
CA THR A 33 10.86 -9.95 -26.75
C THR A 33 9.89 -11.11 -26.62
N GLU A 34 10.36 -12.27 -26.17
CA GLU A 34 9.49 -13.41 -25.93
C GLU A 34 8.61 -13.12 -24.68
N THR A 35 7.33 -13.35 -24.82
CA THR A 35 6.43 -13.27 -23.65
C THR A 35 6.79 -14.40 -22.68
N PRO A 36 7.18 -14.11 -21.43
CA PRO A 36 7.51 -15.16 -20.47
C PRO A 36 6.39 -16.19 -20.33
N ALA A 37 6.76 -17.47 -20.25
CA ALA A 37 5.79 -18.53 -20.05
C ALA A 37 5.00 -18.28 -18.76
N ARG A 38 3.69 -18.05 -18.89
CA ARG A 38 2.79 -17.82 -17.76
C ARG A 38 2.27 -19.13 -17.20
N ASN A 39 2.44 -19.34 -15.91
CA ASN A 39 1.78 -20.42 -15.19
C ASN A 39 0.28 -20.10 -14.97
N GLU A 40 -0.47 -21.02 -14.38
CA GLU A 40 -1.91 -20.81 -14.13
C GLU A 40 -2.19 -19.66 -13.18
N PHE A 41 -1.32 -19.42 -12.18
CA PHE A 41 -1.46 -18.27 -11.28
C PHE A 41 -1.16 -16.95 -12.00
N ASP A 42 -0.14 -16.88 -12.86
CA ASP A 42 0.14 -15.70 -13.68
C ASP A 42 -1.09 -15.34 -14.55
N LYS A 43 -1.77 -16.35 -15.13
CA LYS A 43 -2.99 -16.13 -15.93
C LYS A 43 -4.15 -15.64 -15.06
N TRP A 44 -4.29 -16.20 -13.86
CA TRP A 44 -5.31 -15.79 -12.92
C TRP A 44 -5.08 -14.33 -12.46
N LEU A 45 -3.84 -13.94 -12.16
CA LEU A 45 -3.46 -12.57 -11.84
C LEU A 45 -3.77 -11.60 -12.98
N MET A 46 -3.49 -11.99 -14.23
CA MET A 46 -3.87 -11.18 -15.40
C MET A 46 -5.37 -10.92 -15.45
N LYS A 47 -6.20 -11.95 -15.23
CA LYS A 47 -7.66 -11.85 -15.27
C LYS A 47 -8.22 -11.02 -14.11
N ASN A 48 -7.69 -11.19 -12.89
CA ASN A 48 -8.30 -10.70 -11.66
C ASN A 48 -7.68 -9.40 -11.12
N TYR A 49 -6.46 -9.06 -11.54
CA TYR A 49 -5.72 -7.89 -11.06
C TYR A 49 -5.30 -6.94 -12.17
N VAL A 50 -4.59 -7.46 -13.19
CA VAL A 50 -4.05 -6.59 -14.24
C VAL A 50 -5.17 -6.02 -15.10
N THR A 51 -6.05 -6.88 -15.64
CA THR A 51 -7.13 -6.45 -16.54
C THR A 51 -8.14 -5.53 -15.85
N PRO A 52 -8.68 -5.85 -14.65
CA PRO A 52 -9.68 -5.00 -14.00
C PRO A 52 -9.11 -3.76 -13.32
N TYR A 53 -7.91 -3.82 -12.70
CA TYR A 53 -7.40 -2.77 -11.83
C TYR A 53 -6.07 -2.17 -12.25
N ASN A 54 -5.39 -2.75 -13.26
CA ASN A 54 -4.03 -2.40 -13.64
C ASN A 54 -3.05 -2.53 -12.47
N ILE A 55 -3.18 -3.62 -11.68
CA ILE A 55 -2.29 -3.98 -10.58
C ILE A 55 -1.41 -5.15 -11.01
N GLU A 56 -0.12 -5.03 -10.81
CA GLU A 56 0.83 -6.13 -10.90
C GLU A 56 1.09 -6.73 -9.51
N ILE A 57 0.81 -8.02 -9.34
CA ILE A 57 1.23 -8.78 -8.15
C ILE A 57 2.57 -9.42 -8.46
N LYS A 58 3.61 -9.00 -7.74
CA LYS A 58 4.93 -9.62 -7.76
C LYS A 58 5.07 -10.61 -6.62
N TYR A 59 5.09 -11.89 -6.94
CA TYR A 59 5.26 -12.97 -5.97
C TYR A 59 6.52 -13.80 -6.22
N LYS A 60 7.11 -13.67 -7.42
CA LYS A 60 8.41 -14.24 -7.75
C LYS A 60 9.50 -13.33 -7.21
N TRP A 61 10.52 -13.93 -6.62
CA TRP A 61 11.60 -13.16 -6.01
C TRP A 61 12.40 -12.39 -7.06
N GLU A 62 12.61 -11.12 -6.81
CA GLU A 62 13.48 -10.22 -7.58
C GLU A 62 14.26 -9.36 -6.57
N ASP A 63 15.59 -9.54 -6.47
CA ASP A 63 16.42 -8.85 -5.47
C ASP A 63 16.28 -7.32 -5.53
N ILE A 64 16.10 -6.77 -6.74
CA ILE A 64 15.96 -5.31 -6.95
C ILE A 64 14.67 -4.72 -6.35
N GLU A 65 13.68 -5.56 -6.09
CA GLU A 65 12.37 -5.13 -5.58
C GLU A 65 12.30 -5.15 -4.05
N THR A 66 13.34 -5.66 -3.38
CA THR A 66 13.36 -5.88 -1.93
C THR A 66 14.38 -4.99 -1.26
N ASP A 67 14.12 -4.64 0.00
CA ASP A 67 15.09 -3.90 0.83
C ASP A 67 16.20 -4.84 1.31
N MET A 68 17.41 -4.57 0.85
CA MET A 68 18.60 -5.35 1.16
C MET A 68 19.08 -5.20 2.61
N SER A 69 18.47 -4.33 3.41
CA SER A 69 18.78 -4.17 4.84
C SER A 69 18.20 -5.29 5.69
N TYR A 70 17.23 -6.05 5.15
CA TYR A 70 16.57 -7.16 5.83
C TYR A 70 16.98 -8.51 5.26
N ASP A 71 17.01 -9.52 6.13
CA ASP A 71 17.13 -10.93 5.73
C ASP A 71 15.76 -11.47 5.31
N LEU A 72 15.44 -11.36 4.02
CA LEU A 72 14.12 -11.69 3.48
C LEU A 72 14.11 -13.05 2.77
N ALA A 73 12.95 -13.71 2.76
CA ALA A 73 12.71 -14.96 2.04
C ALA A 73 11.61 -14.78 0.99
N PRO A 74 11.69 -15.50 -0.14
CA PRO A 74 10.65 -15.45 -1.17
C PRO A 74 9.31 -15.98 -0.66
N ALA A 75 8.22 -15.42 -1.19
CA ALA A 75 6.87 -15.92 -0.94
C ALA A 75 6.65 -17.27 -1.64
N GLY A 76 6.05 -18.22 -0.93
CA GLY A 76 5.64 -19.50 -1.51
C GLY A 76 4.49 -19.33 -2.49
N LEU A 77 4.45 -20.18 -3.53
CA LEU A 77 3.42 -20.08 -4.57
C LEU A 77 2.00 -20.27 -4.03
N ASN A 78 1.80 -21.24 -3.15
CA ASN A 78 0.47 -21.50 -2.58
C ASN A 78 0.03 -20.38 -1.66
N GLN A 79 0.92 -19.89 -0.80
CA GLN A 79 0.68 -18.78 0.09
C GLN A 79 0.37 -17.49 -0.71
N SER A 80 1.07 -17.26 -1.83
CA SER A 80 0.80 -16.14 -2.74
C SER A 80 -0.58 -16.24 -3.39
N LYS A 81 -1.03 -17.46 -3.78
CA LYS A 81 -2.38 -17.67 -4.32
C LYS A 81 -3.46 -17.35 -3.30
N ILE A 82 -3.30 -17.83 -2.08
CA ILE A 82 -4.23 -17.57 -0.97
C ILE A 82 -4.30 -16.06 -0.70
N MET A 83 -3.15 -15.42 -0.51
CA MET A 83 -3.09 -13.99 -0.22
C MET A 83 -3.72 -13.15 -1.32
N ALA A 84 -3.44 -13.45 -2.59
CA ALA A 84 -4.04 -12.72 -3.70
C ALA A 84 -5.57 -12.84 -3.73
N GLN A 85 -6.13 -14.01 -3.42
CA GLN A 85 -7.57 -14.19 -3.35
C GLN A 85 -8.18 -13.41 -2.18
N ILE A 86 -7.56 -13.44 -1.01
CA ILE A 86 -8.01 -12.72 0.19
C ILE A 86 -7.97 -11.19 -0.05
N ILE A 87 -6.85 -10.66 -0.57
CA ILE A 87 -6.72 -9.23 -0.88
C ILE A 87 -7.81 -8.77 -1.85
N LYS A 88 -8.02 -9.53 -2.93
CA LYS A 88 -9.08 -9.20 -3.89
C LYS A 88 -10.43 -9.13 -3.20
N TYR A 89 -10.77 -10.13 -2.42
CA TYR A 89 -12.07 -10.25 -1.80
C TYR A 89 -12.32 -9.22 -0.69
N VAL A 90 -11.39 -9.10 0.26
CA VAL A 90 -11.60 -8.27 1.46
C VAL A 90 -11.31 -6.79 1.20
N TRP A 91 -10.37 -6.48 0.33
CA TRP A 91 -9.94 -5.10 0.10
C TRP A 91 -10.46 -4.52 -1.22
N LEU A 92 -10.07 -5.07 -2.38
CA LEU A 92 -10.44 -4.47 -3.68
C LEU A 92 -11.95 -4.45 -3.89
N GLU A 93 -12.59 -5.59 -3.70
CA GLU A 93 -14.04 -5.71 -3.91
C GLU A 93 -14.88 -5.00 -2.82
N ALA A 94 -14.33 -4.77 -1.62
CA ALA A 94 -15.01 -3.96 -0.61
C ALA A 94 -15.12 -2.49 -1.06
N TYR A 95 -14.05 -1.93 -1.60
CA TYR A 95 -14.12 -0.57 -2.17
C TYR A 95 -14.92 -0.51 -3.47
N ASP A 96 -14.89 -1.56 -4.30
CA ASP A 96 -15.73 -1.64 -5.50
C ASP A 96 -17.24 -1.58 -5.14
N GLU A 97 -17.61 -2.22 -4.03
CA GLU A 97 -18.98 -2.25 -3.54
C GLU A 97 -19.44 -0.86 -3.06
N ILE A 98 -18.56 -0.10 -2.39
CA ILE A 98 -18.90 1.19 -1.77
C ILE A 98 -18.64 2.39 -2.70
N ALA A 99 -17.49 2.41 -3.37
CA ALA A 99 -17.05 3.54 -4.19
C ALA A 99 -17.13 3.29 -5.70
N GLY A 100 -17.42 2.05 -6.08
CA GLY A 100 -17.48 1.59 -7.46
C GLY A 100 -16.10 1.30 -8.06
N ILE A 101 -16.07 0.38 -9.02
CA ILE A 101 -14.85 -0.16 -9.62
C ILE A 101 -13.91 0.90 -10.23
N ASN A 102 -14.43 2.03 -10.68
CA ASN A 102 -13.61 3.10 -11.23
C ASN A 102 -12.75 3.81 -10.17
N PHE A 103 -13.19 3.81 -8.91
CA PHE A 103 -12.43 4.37 -7.80
C PHE A 103 -11.13 3.56 -7.60
N MET A 104 -11.23 2.24 -7.43
CA MET A 104 -10.06 1.39 -7.27
C MET A 104 -9.16 1.40 -8.50
N ARG A 105 -9.71 1.35 -9.71
CA ARG A 105 -8.92 1.46 -10.96
C ARG A 105 -8.06 2.71 -11.03
N THR A 106 -8.54 3.81 -10.46
CA THR A 106 -7.86 5.11 -10.52
C THR A 106 -6.79 5.22 -9.44
N TYR A 107 -7.12 4.85 -8.21
CA TYR A 107 -6.32 5.21 -7.02
C TYR A 107 -5.56 4.06 -6.39
N VAL A 108 -5.87 2.80 -6.70
CA VAL A 108 -5.16 1.64 -6.15
C VAL A 108 -3.67 1.65 -6.53
N PRO A 109 -2.75 1.16 -5.67
CA PRO A 109 -1.34 1.01 -6.01
C PRO A 109 -1.19 0.13 -7.26
N LYS A 110 -0.20 0.42 -8.10
CA LYS A 110 -0.01 -0.28 -9.37
C LYS A 110 0.80 -1.57 -9.22
N GLN A 111 1.45 -1.74 -8.07
CA GLN A 111 2.23 -2.92 -7.76
C GLN A 111 2.01 -3.35 -6.32
N ILE A 112 1.87 -4.66 -6.10
CA ILE A 112 1.88 -5.27 -4.78
C ILE A 112 2.95 -6.37 -4.80
N LEU A 113 3.95 -6.26 -3.93
CA LEU A 113 5.02 -7.24 -3.77
C LEU A 113 4.74 -8.14 -2.57
N PHE A 114 4.84 -9.45 -2.77
CA PHE A 114 4.74 -10.45 -1.72
C PHE A 114 6.12 -10.93 -1.29
N VAL A 115 6.41 -10.77 0.01
CA VAL A 115 7.62 -11.25 0.66
C VAL A 115 7.25 -12.34 1.66
N GLY A 116 7.96 -13.45 1.61
CA GLY A 116 7.60 -14.65 2.38
C GLY A 116 7.84 -14.53 3.87
N SER A 117 8.92 -13.86 4.28
CA SER A 117 9.29 -13.64 5.69
C SER A 117 8.84 -12.28 6.19
N ALA A 118 8.86 -12.09 7.52
CA ALA A 118 8.77 -10.77 8.13
C ALA A 118 10.04 -9.96 7.81
N ALA A 119 9.90 -8.63 7.72
CA ALA A 119 11.02 -7.69 7.69
C ALA A 119 11.34 -7.29 9.14
N TYR A 120 12.22 -8.06 9.76
CA TYR A 120 12.60 -7.85 11.16
C TYR A 120 13.81 -6.91 11.24
N ASP A 121 13.64 -5.82 11.99
CA ASP A 121 14.72 -4.90 12.34
C ASP A 121 15.31 -5.29 13.69
N ALA A 122 16.55 -5.73 13.70
CA ALA A 122 17.25 -6.17 14.90
C ALA A 122 17.61 -5.00 15.84
N ASP A 123 17.75 -3.79 15.33
CA ASP A 123 18.12 -2.61 16.12
C ASP A 123 16.92 -2.09 16.93
N THR A 124 15.74 -2.02 16.31
CA THR A 124 14.51 -1.59 16.96
C THR A 124 13.70 -2.74 17.59
N GLN A 125 14.04 -3.98 17.27
CA GLN A 125 13.30 -5.20 17.65
C GLN A 125 11.83 -5.18 17.20
N THR A 126 11.57 -4.53 16.07
CA THR A 126 10.25 -4.45 15.46
C THR A 126 10.19 -5.22 14.14
N SER A 127 8.99 -5.61 13.72
CA SER A 127 8.76 -6.17 12.41
C SER A 127 7.90 -5.23 11.59
N THR A 128 8.38 -4.85 10.42
CA THR A 128 7.57 -4.14 9.43
C THR A 128 6.61 -5.13 8.77
N LEU A 129 5.32 -4.83 8.79
CA LEU A 129 4.26 -5.67 8.26
C LEU A 129 3.94 -5.34 6.79
N GLY A 130 4.12 -4.07 6.43
CA GLY A 130 4.00 -3.58 5.06
C GLY A 130 4.62 -2.20 4.93
N THR A 131 4.83 -1.77 3.70
CA THR A 131 5.30 -0.42 3.36
C THR A 131 4.68 0.03 2.04
N ALA A 132 4.42 1.33 1.90
CA ALA A 132 4.09 1.91 0.60
C ALA A 132 5.25 2.79 0.10
N GLU A 133 5.65 2.57 -1.13
CA GLU A 133 6.68 3.36 -1.81
C GLU A 133 6.01 4.34 -2.79
N GLY A 134 5.98 5.61 -2.41
CA GLY A 134 5.49 6.70 -3.27
C GLY A 134 4.03 6.55 -3.75
N GLY A 135 3.19 5.79 -3.04
CA GLY A 135 1.81 5.55 -3.42
C GLY A 135 1.61 4.65 -4.65
N LEU A 136 2.68 4.07 -5.18
CA LEU A 136 2.62 3.24 -6.39
C LEU A 136 2.80 1.74 -6.11
N LYS A 137 3.55 1.41 -5.07
CA LYS A 137 3.93 0.05 -4.69
C LYS A 137 3.62 -0.19 -3.23
N VAL A 138 2.98 -1.31 -2.91
CA VAL A 138 2.80 -1.82 -1.55
C VAL A 138 3.57 -3.13 -1.42
N ILE A 139 4.32 -3.29 -0.33
CA ILE A 139 5.01 -4.53 0.00
C ILE A 139 4.29 -5.17 1.18
N LEU A 140 3.94 -6.43 1.06
CA LEU A 140 3.37 -7.22 2.15
C LEU A 140 4.34 -8.32 2.55
N TYR A 141 4.71 -8.30 3.83
CA TYR A 141 5.63 -9.25 4.42
C TYR A 141 4.92 -10.43 5.08
N ASN A 142 5.69 -11.43 5.47
CA ASN A 142 5.24 -12.60 6.24
C ASN A 142 4.19 -13.48 5.52
N ILE A 143 4.16 -13.47 4.19
CA ILE A 143 3.16 -14.19 3.39
C ILE A 143 3.19 -15.71 3.65
N ASN A 144 4.37 -16.28 3.98
CA ASN A 144 4.50 -17.73 4.17
C ASN A 144 3.76 -18.28 5.39
N THR A 145 3.27 -17.42 6.27
CA THR A 145 2.49 -17.85 7.45
C THR A 145 0.98 -17.88 7.21
N ILE A 146 0.50 -17.40 6.04
CA ILE A 146 -0.93 -17.19 5.77
C ILE A 146 -1.77 -18.49 5.94
N GLU A 147 -1.27 -19.64 5.48
CA GLU A 147 -2.01 -20.91 5.56
C GLU A 147 -2.36 -21.31 7.01
N ASN A 148 -1.52 -20.93 7.97
CA ASN A 148 -1.73 -21.23 9.39
C ASN A 148 -2.68 -20.24 10.08
N ASN A 149 -3.02 -19.13 9.41
CA ASN A 149 -3.74 -18.00 10.00
C ASN A 149 -5.06 -17.68 9.28
N ILE A 150 -5.47 -18.49 8.29
CA ILE A 150 -6.69 -18.22 7.49
C ILE A 150 -7.94 -18.14 8.38
N ASP A 151 -8.01 -18.95 9.42
CA ASP A 151 -9.16 -19.04 10.33
C ASP A 151 -9.06 -18.03 11.50
N ASP A 152 -8.03 -17.18 11.52
CA ASP A 152 -7.81 -16.18 12.56
C ASP A 152 -7.93 -14.74 12.01
N PRO A 153 -9.14 -14.15 12.07
CA PRO A 153 -9.37 -12.79 11.56
C PRO A 153 -8.52 -11.71 12.26
N GLU A 154 -8.16 -11.91 13.55
CA GLU A 154 -7.36 -10.94 14.30
C GLU A 154 -5.92 -10.93 13.77
N VAL A 155 -5.35 -12.10 13.49
CA VAL A 155 -4.02 -12.22 12.88
C VAL A 155 -4.02 -11.69 11.46
N LEU A 156 -5.04 -12.01 10.64
CA LEU A 156 -5.16 -11.48 9.29
C LEU A 156 -5.26 -9.95 9.29
N ASN A 157 -6.01 -9.39 10.23
CA ASN A 157 -6.11 -7.96 10.40
C ASN A 157 -4.76 -7.36 10.80
N ALA A 158 -4.13 -7.89 11.84
CA ALA A 158 -2.86 -7.37 12.35
C ALA A 158 -1.73 -7.37 11.30
N TYR A 159 -1.66 -8.42 10.45
CA TYR A 159 -0.59 -8.54 9.46
C TYR A 159 -0.90 -7.91 8.11
N TYR A 160 -2.17 -7.85 7.69
CA TYR A 160 -2.49 -7.51 6.30
C TYR A 160 -3.55 -6.42 6.15
N PHE A 161 -4.75 -6.59 6.75
CA PHE A 161 -5.87 -5.70 6.43
C PHE A 161 -5.64 -4.28 6.94
N HIS A 162 -5.20 -4.16 8.19
CA HIS A 162 -4.84 -2.87 8.77
C HIS A 162 -3.80 -2.14 7.89
N THR A 163 -2.70 -2.83 7.57
CA THR A 163 -1.64 -2.28 6.70
C THR A 163 -2.17 -1.84 5.35
N MET A 164 -3.01 -2.64 4.67
CA MET A 164 -3.51 -2.29 3.34
C MET A 164 -4.40 -1.05 3.36
N HIS A 165 -5.27 -0.89 4.36
CA HIS A 165 -6.09 0.31 4.50
C HIS A 165 -5.25 1.52 4.91
N HIS A 166 -4.24 1.33 5.74
CA HIS A 166 -3.27 2.34 6.15
C HIS A 166 -2.52 2.90 4.93
N GLU A 167 -1.86 2.02 4.17
CA GLU A 167 -1.09 2.39 2.99
C GLU A 167 -1.97 3.01 1.89
N PHE A 168 -3.21 2.54 1.75
CA PHE A 168 -4.14 3.13 0.81
C PHE A 168 -4.54 4.56 1.21
N SER A 169 -4.60 4.85 2.50
CA SER A 169 -4.79 6.21 3.00
C SER A 169 -3.68 7.16 2.53
N HIS A 170 -2.42 6.69 2.53
CA HIS A 170 -1.27 7.45 2.01
C HIS A 170 -1.29 7.68 0.49
N ILE A 171 -2.13 6.97 -0.24
CA ILE A 171 -2.40 7.26 -1.65
C ILE A 171 -3.51 8.31 -1.80
N LEU A 172 -4.51 8.27 -0.94
CA LEU A 172 -5.68 9.13 -1.03
C LEU A 172 -5.39 10.56 -0.57
N HIS A 173 -4.75 10.75 0.59
CA HIS A 173 -4.61 12.11 1.16
C HIS A 173 -3.65 13.04 0.40
N PRO A 174 -2.58 12.60 -0.29
CA PRO A 174 -1.81 13.49 -1.16
C PRO A 174 -2.57 13.87 -2.43
N THR A 175 -3.49 12.98 -2.88
CA THR A 175 -4.32 13.25 -4.06
C THR A 175 -5.40 14.30 -3.78
N LYS A 176 -6.05 14.21 -2.63
CA LYS A 176 -6.98 15.20 -2.09
C LYS A 176 -6.67 15.41 -0.62
N PRO A 177 -6.02 16.51 -0.23
CA PRO A 177 -5.61 16.74 1.15
C PRO A 177 -6.78 16.79 2.13
N TYR A 178 -6.56 16.26 3.33
CA TYR A 178 -7.48 16.45 4.46
C TYR A 178 -7.30 17.84 5.10
N SER A 179 -8.21 18.21 6.00
CA SER A 179 -8.17 19.52 6.67
C SER A 179 -6.96 19.65 7.60
N THR A 180 -6.23 20.75 7.51
CA THR A 180 -5.14 21.09 8.45
C THR A 180 -5.60 21.31 9.89
N ASP A 181 -6.91 21.29 10.17
CA ASP A 181 -7.44 21.31 11.52
C ASP A 181 -7.17 19.99 12.27
N PHE A 182 -6.93 18.91 11.54
CA PHE A 182 -6.54 17.62 12.11
C PHE A 182 -5.25 17.72 12.91
N GLU A 183 -4.21 18.30 12.32
CA GLU A 183 -2.89 18.45 12.96
C GLU A 183 -2.93 19.33 14.21
N LYS A 184 -3.91 20.25 14.30
CA LYS A 184 -4.06 21.19 15.41
C LYS A 184 -4.68 20.55 16.67
N ILE A 185 -5.22 19.33 16.56
CA ILE A 185 -5.86 18.66 17.71
C ILE A 185 -4.83 18.21 18.74
N THR A 186 -3.71 17.63 18.29
CA THR A 186 -2.64 17.12 19.16
C THR A 186 -1.23 17.54 18.70
N PRO A 187 -0.98 18.82 18.40
CA PRO A 187 0.24 19.26 17.72
C PRO A 187 1.54 19.06 18.53
N SER A 188 1.46 18.98 19.84
CA SER A 188 2.61 18.82 20.75
C SER A 188 2.84 17.37 21.19
N GLU A 189 2.03 16.43 20.76
CA GLU A 189 2.08 15.04 21.20
C GLU A 189 2.72 14.09 20.19
N TYR A 190 3.05 14.56 18.98
CA TYR A 190 3.81 13.79 18.02
C TYR A 190 5.26 13.65 18.46
N VAL A 191 5.83 12.46 18.37
CA VAL A 191 7.14 12.10 18.90
C VAL A 191 8.14 11.62 17.85
N GLY A 192 7.72 11.54 16.58
CA GLY A 192 8.54 11.02 15.50
C GLY A 192 8.96 9.57 15.78
N ALA A 193 10.15 9.18 15.38
CA ALA A 193 10.66 7.82 15.49
C ALA A 193 10.62 7.21 16.91
N GLN A 194 10.35 8.01 17.96
CA GLN A 194 10.19 7.50 19.33
C GLN A 194 8.81 6.90 19.61
N TRP A 195 7.95 6.78 18.61
CA TRP A 195 6.64 6.14 18.75
C TRP A 195 6.75 4.69 19.25
N ASN A 196 7.80 3.96 18.87
CA ASN A 196 8.05 2.58 19.28
C ASN A 196 8.38 2.41 20.78
N GLU A 197 8.72 3.50 21.46
CA GLU A 197 8.94 3.53 22.91
C GLU A 197 7.63 3.81 23.69
N GLN A 198 6.54 4.14 23.00
CA GLN A 198 5.26 4.49 23.60
C GLN A 198 4.40 3.23 23.83
N ALA A 199 3.77 3.15 25.00
CA ALA A 199 2.76 2.13 25.25
C ALA A 199 1.40 2.54 24.65
N ASP A 200 0.59 1.56 24.22
CA ASP A 200 -0.77 1.79 23.69
C ASP A 200 -1.60 2.69 24.62
N SER A 201 -1.61 2.37 25.92
CA SER A 201 -2.34 3.15 26.91
C SER A 201 -1.86 4.60 27.06
N THR A 202 -0.61 4.90 26.69
CA THR A 202 -0.06 6.25 26.66
C THR A 202 -0.55 6.98 25.42
N ALA A 203 -0.44 6.36 24.27
CA ALA A 203 -0.92 6.89 23.00
C ALA A 203 -2.43 7.19 23.08
N ASN A 204 -3.23 6.23 23.55
CA ASN A 204 -4.67 6.38 23.65
C ASN A 204 -5.08 7.57 24.54
N ARG A 205 -4.47 7.71 25.74
CA ARG A 205 -4.74 8.85 26.63
C ARG A 205 -4.34 10.22 26.06
N LYS A 206 -3.40 10.23 25.11
CA LYS A 206 -2.95 11.44 24.40
C LYS A 206 -3.80 11.75 23.16
N GLY A 207 -4.73 10.88 22.78
CA GLY A 207 -5.66 11.07 21.66
C GLY A 207 -5.19 10.43 20.35
N PHE A 208 -4.44 9.33 20.44
CA PHE A 208 -4.02 8.51 19.31
C PHE A 208 -4.57 7.09 19.42
N VAL A 209 -4.91 6.48 18.30
CA VAL A 209 -5.49 5.13 18.28
C VAL A 209 -4.44 4.05 18.48
N THR A 210 -3.19 4.30 18.08
CA THR A 210 -2.03 3.43 18.23
C THR A 210 -0.80 4.24 18.62
N PRO A 211 0.29 3.63 19.12
CA PRO A 211 1.58 4.30 19.26
C PRO A 211 2.13 4.84 17.94
N TYR A 212 1.96 4.09 16.85
CA TYR A 212 2.45 4.49 15.52
C TYR A 212 1.80 5.79 15.02
N ALA A 213 0.54 6.03 15.37
CA ALA A 213 -0.13 7.31 15.11
C ALA A 213 0.60 8.53 15.72
N MET A 214 1.48 8.33 16.71
CA MET A 214 2.26 9.41 17.32
C MET A 214 3.51 9.79 16.52
N ASP A 215 3.83 9.10 15.42
CA ASP A 215 4.96 9.45 14.59
C ASP A 215 4.77 10.83 13.95
N GLN A 216 3.74 11.01 13.15
CA GLN A 216 3.44 12.26 12.47
C GLN A 216 1.95 12.32 12.06
N PRO A 217 1.44 13.53 11.68
CA PRO A 217 0.02 13.69 11.36
C PRO A 217 -0.53 12.78 10.26
N ASP A 218 0.25 12.48 9.24
CA ASP A 218 -0.19 11.62 8.13
C ASP A 218 -0.34 10.17 8.58
N GLU A 219 0.54 9.69 9.47
CA GLU A 219 0.42 8.36 10.08
C GLU A 219 -0.81 8.28 11.00
N ASP A 220 -1.03 9.31 11.81
CA ASP A 220 -2.20 9.42 12.69
C ASP A 220 -3.52 9.38 11.89
N PHE A 221 -3.56 10.08 10.76
CA PHE A 221 -4.72 10.08 9.88
C PHE A 221 -4.96 8.70 9.28
N ALA A 222 -3.92 8.03 8.79
CA ALA A 222 -3.98 6.69 8.21
C ALA A 222 -4.34 5.63 9.26
N GLU A 223 -3.78 5.73 10.47
CA GLU A 223 -4.06 4.84 11.59
C GLU A 223 -5.52 4.91 12.05
N ILE A 224 -6.12 6.10 12.09
CA ILE A 224 -7.55 6.22 12.42
C ILE A 224 -8.42 5.53 11.37
N ILE A 225 -8.12 5.71 10.09
CA ILE A 225 -8.86 5.07 8.99
C ILE A 225 -8.75 3.54 9.11
N SER A 226 -7.52 3.03 9.14
CA SER A 226 -7.27 1.59 9.16
C SER A 226 -7.80 0.92 10.41
N THR A 227 -7.57 1.50 11.60
CA THR A 227 -8.09 0.98 12.88
C THR A 227 -9.62 0.94 12.87
N TYR A 228 -10.29 1.98 12.37
CA TYR A 228 -11.75 2.02 12.36
C TYR A 228 -12.37 1.02 11.39
N ILE A 229 -11.84 0.92 10.17
CA ILE A 229 -12.41 0.08 9.11
C ILE A 229 -12.24 -1.41 9.42
N THR A 230 -11.13 -1.80 10.05
CA THR A 230 -10.76 -3.21 10.21
C THR A 230 -11.13 -3.81 11.56
N ASN A 231 -11.69 -3.02 12.48
CA ASN A 231 -12.14 -3.49 13.78
C ASN A 231 -13.64 -3.23 14.00
N ASP A 232 -14.27 -4.06 14.82
CA ASP A 232 -15.70 -3.94 15.11
C ASP A 232 -16.03 -2.81 16.09
N GLN A 233 -17.32 -2.58 16.31
CA GLN A 233 -17.80 -1.51 17.18
C GLN A 233 -17.36 -1.74 18.63
N THR A 234 -17.29 -2.97 19.08
CA THR A 234 -16.87 -3.33 20.43
C THR A 234 -15.41 -2.94 20.68
N TYR A 235 -14.55 -3.21 19.70
CA TYR A 235 -13.16 -2.79 19.74
C TYR A 235 -13.03 -1.26 19.82
N TRP A 236 -13.74 -0.53 18.95
CA TRP A 236 -13.68 0.94 18.92
C TRP A 236 -14.16 1.56 20.24
N GLU A 237 -15.26 1.08 20.79
CA GLU A 237 -15.77 1.53 22.07
C GLU A 237 -14.82 1.22 23.23
N SER A 238 -14.20 0.04 23.22
CA SER A 238 -13.19 -0.34 24.20
C SER A 238 -11.95 0.55 24.14
N LEU A 239 -11.47 0.85 22.94
CA LEU A 239 -10.35 1.78 22.72
C LEU A 239 -10.68 3.17 23.28
N LEU A 240 -11.86 3.72 22.97
CA LEU A 240 -12.29 5.01 23.51
C LEU A 240 -12.41 4.98 25.05
N GLN A 241 -12.93 3.90 25.62
CA GLN A 241 -13.01 3.74 27.08
C GLN A 241 -11.62 3.72 27.74
N GLN A 242 -10.65 2.98 27.16
CA GLN A 242 -9.28 2.91 27.63
C GLN A 242 -8.53 4.24 27.49
N SER A 243 -8.90 5.05 26.51
CA SER A 243 -8.34 6.39 26.29
C SER A 243 -8.70 7.39 27.39
N GLY A 244 -9.72 7.11 28.21
CA GLY A 244 -10.27 8.02 29.18
C GLY A 244 -10.96 9.24 28.53
N GLU A 245 -11.60 10.07 29.34
CA GLU A 245 -12.43 11.19 28.84
C GLU A 245 -11.66 12.13 27.89
N LYS A 246 -10.44 12.52 28.26
CA LYS A 246 -9.62 13.43 27.45
C LYS A 246 -9.18 12.79 26.15
N GLY A 247 -8.61 11.58 26.21
CA GLY A 247 -8.12 10.88 25.03
C GLY A 247 -9.25 10.55 24.04
N ALA A 248 -10.37 10.01 24.54
CA ALA A 248 -11.54 9.71 23.74
C ALA A 248 -12.10 10.95 23.03
N LYS A 249 -12.13 12.09 23.70
CA LYS A 249 -12.56 13.35 23.08
C LYS A 249 -11.66 13.75 21.91
N LEU A 250 -10.33 13.63 22.07
CA LEU A 250 -9.36 13.98 21.03
C LEU A 250 -9.46 13.02 19.83
N ILE A 251 -9.56 11.70 20.09
CA ILE A 251 -9.76 10.68 19.06
C ILE A 251 -11.04 10.96 18.28
N ASN A 252 -12.15 11.21 18.96
CA ASN A 252 -13.41 11.51 18.29
C ASN A 252 -13.36 12.80 17.43
N GLN A 253 -12.66 13.85 17.89
CA GLN A 253 -12.46 15.07 17.10
C GLN A 253 -11.70 14.77 15.79
N LYS A 254 -10.65 13.97 15.85
CA LYS A 254 -9.90 13.51 14.67
C LYS A 254 -10.76 12.63 13.76
N PHE A 255 -11.50 11.70 14.34
CA PHE A 255 -12.38 10.78 13.61
C PHE A 255 -13.46 11.52 12.81
N GLU A 256 -14.07 12.57 13.36
CA GLU A 256 -15.04 13.39 12.63
C GLU A 256 -14.42 14.07 11.39
N ILE A 257 -13.14 14.48 11.46
CA ILE A 257 -12.44 15.02 10.30
C ILE A 257 -12.21 13.92 9.26
N VAL A 258 -11.77 12.73 9.69
CA VAL A 258 -11.59 11.56 8.81
C VAL A 258 -12.90 11.19 8.12
N LYS A 259 -13.98 11.07 8.89
CA LYS A 259 -15.33 10.75 8.38
C LYS A 259 -15.79 11.78 7.33
N SER A 260 -15.65 13.06 7.66
CA SER A 260 -15.99 14.16 6.75
C SER A 260 -15.13 14.16 5.49
N TYR A 261 -13.85 13.84 5.61
CA TYR A 261 -12.92 13.75 4.48
C TYR A 261 -13.31 12.62 3.51
N LEU A 262 -13.53 11.42 4.02
CA LEU A 262 -13.92 10.28 3.17
C LEU A 262 -15.26 10.55 2.49
N GLN A 263 -16.24 11.09 3.20
CA GLN A 263 -17.53 11.42 2.64
C GLN A 263 -17.44 12.54 1.59
N ASN A 264 -16.82 13.66 1.91
CA ASN A 264 -16.86 14.85 1.06
C ASN A 264 -15.88 14.79 -0.12
N SER A 265 -14.69 14.20 0.09
CA SER A 265 -13.68 14.11 -0.95
C SER A 265 -13.86 12.90 -1.85
N TRP A 266 -14.35 11.78 -1.30
CA TRP A 266 -14.35 10.50 -1.99
C TRP A 266 -15.76 9.88 -2.17
N ASN A 267 -16.78 10.48 -1.55
CA ASN A 267 -18.14 9.93 -1.47
C ASN A 267 -18.16 8.51 -0.87
N ILE A 268 -17.30 8.30 0.13
CA ILE A 268 -17.22 7.03 0.87
C ILE A 268 -17.80 7.25 2.26
N ASP A 269 -18.84 6.52 2.60
CA ASP A 269 -19.30 6.38 3.98
C ASP A 269 -18.41 5.36 4.69
N ILE A 270 -17.66 5.82 5.71
CA ILE A 270 -16.70 4.97 6.43
C ILE A 270 -17.40 3.87 7.24
N ASP A 271 -18.63 4.10 7.72
CA ASP A 271 -19.40 3.12 8.48
C ASP A 271 -19.90 2.00 7.57
N GLU A 272 -20.34 2.35 6.35
CA GLU A 272 -20.68 1.37 5.32
C GLU A 272 -19.46 0.57 4.89
N LEU A 273 -18.33 1.23 4.61
CA LEU A 273 -17.08 0.57 4.22
C LEU A 273 -16.63 -0.42 5.30
N ARG A 274 -16.63 0.00 6.57
CA ARG A 274 -16.35 -0.88 7.71
C ARG A 274 -17.26 -2.10 7.73
N SER A 275 -18.53 -1.91 7.57
CA SER A 275 -19.52 -3.00 7.57
C SER A 275 -19.23 -4.02 6.47
N VAL A 276 -18.88 -3.56 5.28
CA VAL A 276 -18.53 -4.43 4.15
C VAL A 276 -17.21 -5.16 4.39
N VAL A 277 -16.18 -4.48 4.88
CA VAL A 277 -14.87 -5.09 5.17
C VAL A 277 -15.01 -6.17 6.24
N LEU A 278 -15.69 -5.89 7.34
CA LEU A 278 -15.88 -6.87 8.42
C LEU A 278 -16.72 -8.08 7.98
N ARG A 279 -17.79 -7.86 7.19
CA ARG A 279 -18.56 -8.94 6.60
C ARG A 279 -17.69 -9.83 5.73
N ARG A 280 -16.95 -9.26 4.79
CA ARG A 280 -16.07 -10.00 3.88
C ARG A 280 -14.93 -10.71 4.62
N THR A 281 -14.38 -10.11 5.67
CA THR A 281 -13.40 -10.76 6.54
C THR A 281 -13.98 -12.01 7.20
N SER A 282 -15.21 -11.95 7.69
CA SER A 282 -15.88 -13.10 8.32
C SER A 282 -16.21 -14.24 7.34
N GLU A 283 -16.31 -13.93 6.06
CA GLU A 283 -16.64 -14.87 4.97
C GLU A 283 -15.38 -15.55 4.38
N ILE A 284 -14.16 -15.16 4.75
CA ILE A 284 -12.90 -15.75 4.24
C ILE A 284 -12.90 -17.28 4.42
N LYS A 285 -13.35 -17.77 5.55
CA LYS A 285 -13.44 -19.21 5.88
C LYS A 285 -14.32 -20.02 4.91
N ASP A 286 -15.23 -19.34 4.19
CA ASP A 286 -16.17 -19.97 3.26
C ASP A 286 -15.65 -19.92 1.80
N LEU A 287 -14.47 -19.27 1.56
CA LEU A 287 -13.86 -19.17 0.25
C LEU A 287 -13.10 -20.44 -0.12
N ASP A 288 -13.17 -20.83 -1.39
CA ASP A 288 -12.23 -21.80 -1.96
C ASP A 288 -10.91 -21.10 -2.29
N LEU A 289 -9.98 -21.10 -1.34
CA LEU A 289 -8.65 -20.51 -1.48
C LEU A 289 -7.61 -21.46 -2.09
N VAL A 290 -8.01 -22.70 -2.38
CA VAL A 290 -7.12 -23.73 -2.97
C VAL A 290 -7.15 -23.66 -4.48
N SER A 291 -8.33 -23.54 -5.07
CA SER A 291 -8.49 -23.46 -6.51
C SER A 291 -8.47 -22.00 -7.03
N LEU A 292 -7.94 -21.81 -8.23
CA LEU A 292 -7.94 -20.53 -8.92
C LEU A 292 -9.17 -20.46 -9.84
N SER A 293 -10.32 -20.16 -9.27
CA SER A 293 -11.58 -20.06 -10.02
C SER A 293 -11.76 -18.70 -10.73
#